data_4d63aa5e8ca9aa67b70279b7dbc6eb15
#
_entry.id   4d63aa5e8ca9aa67b70279b7dbc6eb15
#
_cell.length_a   1.000
_cell.length_b   1.000
_cell.length_c   1.000
_cell.angle_alpha   90.00
_cell.angle_beta   90.00
_cell.angle_gamma   90.00
#
_symmetry.space_group_name_H-M   'P 1'
#
loop_
_entity.id
_entity.type
_entity.pdbx_description
1 polymer ?
#
loop_
_entity_poly.entity_id
_entity_poly.type
_entity_poly.pdbx_seq_one_letter_code
_entity_poly.pdbx_strand_id
1 'polypeptide(L)'
;SKVVMSNEKYLTPTVNALVKYFDFNEDDLRTAIKERKNNSYWVAKKNLEYKDIQKFESYLNYEYADTKEEETTVQNTKGIWFEKKYKRMYPYNNLACSLLGFANSDNSATIGIESSYNSFLQGTDGREYGYMDSDNNMETVIKDAKDGDNIVSSVDMNIQRIVQKSIKKYMKKYSPKRISVVIANPNNGEILAMADDTTFDLNDPYNLEDYYTEAQISSMSQKKQSEKLNSIWNNYCITDSYEPGSTAKPFTVAAAFEEGKINRKSTFTCDGQEKVGGFTIKCHKVDGHGTITVKEAIAESCNDYMMHIGKLLGAKKFVKYQERFGFGTKTGIDLPNETRGLVYGTDMGSSTLATNSFGQNFTVNMIQMVSGFSSLINGGYYYEPRVVKQVVTSDNQLVKNYSKTLVKQTITKETSDYIKECLRSVVTDGTGSTAAISGYTVGGKTGTCLLYTSDAADE
;
A
#
# COMPACT_ATOMS: atom_id res chain seq x y z
N SER A 1 -18.93 18.57 37.79
CA SER A 1 -20.33 18.49 38.26
C SER A 1 -20.84 19.87 38.69
N LYS A 2 -22.18 20.08 38.66
CA LYS A 2 -22.80 21.35 39.12
C LYS A 2 -22.34 21.75 40.51
N VAL A 3 -22.11 20.81 41.41
CA VAL A 3 -21.69 21.04 42.80
C VAL A 3 -20.30 21.69 42.86
N VAL A 4 -19.33 21.20 42.04
CA VAL A 4 -17.97 21.74 41.97
C VAL A 4 -18.00 23.15 41.41
N MET A 5 -18.75 23.35 40.33
CA MET A 5 -18.80 24.65 39.62
C MET A 5 -19.54 25.76 40.36
N SER A 6 -20.35 25.44 41.36
CA SER A 6 -21.14 26.41 42.13
C SER A 6 -20.59 26.68 43.52
N ASN A 7 -19.49 26.05 43.93
CA ASN A 7 -18.94 26.20 45.28
C ASN A 7 -17.40 26.46 45.20
N GLU A 8 -16.98 27.64 45.60
CA GLU A 8 -15.59 28.06 45.62
C GLU A 8 -14.67 27.12 46.44
N LYS A 9 -15.22 26.44 47.43
CA LYS A 9 -14.53 25.43 48.23
C LYS A 9 -13.93 24.36 47.36
N TYR A 10 -14.60 23.96 46.24
CA TYR A 10 -14.15 22.94 45.30
C TYR A 10 -13.58 23.54 44.02
N LEU A 11 -14.13 24.68 43.57
CA LEU A 11 -13.74 25.30 42.31
C LEU A 11 -12.31 25.79 42.33
N THR A 12 -11.92 26.58 43.36
CA THR A 12 -10.57 27.15 43.47
C THR A 12 -9.47 26.09 43.56
N PRO A 13 -9.56 25.04 44.44
CA PRO A 13 -8.56 23.96 44.43
C PRO A 13 -8.45 23.21 43.10
N THR A 14 -9.60 22.98 42.47
CA THR A 14 -9.66 22.26 41.19
C THR A 14 -9.00 23.06 40.05
N VAL A 15 -9.31 24.37 39.96
CA VAL A 15 -8.68 25.28 38.99
C VAL A 15 -7.18 25.35 39.19
N ASN A 16 -6.74 25.58 40.44
CA ASN A 16 -5.32 25.68 40.77
C ASN A 16 -4.54 24.41 40.40
N ALA A 17 -5.13 23.24 40.67
CA ALA A 17 -4.55 21.96 40.29
C ALA A 17 -4.45 21.81 38.76
N LEU A 18 -5.48 22.16 38.00
CA LEU A 18 -5.46 22.11 36.55
C LEU A 18 -4.43 23.06 35.94
N VAL A 19 -4.31 24.29 36.48
CA VAL A 19 -3.29 25.26 36.07
C VAL A 19 -1.88 24.69 36.34
N LYS A 20 -1.66 24.15 37.54
CA LYS A 20 -0.35 23.64 37.97
C LYS A 20 0.13 22.42 37.17
N TYR A 21 -0.74 21.48 36.89
CA TYR A 21 -0.37 20.18 36.31
C TYR A 21 -0.58 20.07 34.81
N PHE A 22 -1.45 20.90 34.22
CA PHE A 22 -1.84 20.81 32.80
C PHE A 22 -1.68 22.12 32.02
N ASP A 23 -1.01 23.12 32.60
CA ASP A 23 -0.67 24.38 31.93
C ASP A 23 -1.88 25.10 31.32
N PHE A 24 -2.97 25.19 32.10
CA PHE A 24 -4.12 26.02 31.75
C PHE A 24 -3.88 27.46 32.15
N ASN A 25 -4.41 28.41 31.35
CA ASN A 25 -4.58 29.77 31.81
C ASN A 25 -5.73 29.84 32.81
N GLU A 26 -5.54 30.45 33.99
CA GLU A 26 -6.54 30.46 35.06
C GLU A 26 -7.81 31.22 34.67
N ASP A 27 -7.67 32.42 34.07
CA ASP A 27 -8.81 33.26 33.71
C ASP A 27 -9.66 32.64 32.61
N ASP A 28 -9.01 32.06 31.58
CA ASP A 28 -9.67 31.35 30.50
C ASP A 28 -10.40 30.12 31.02
N LEU A 29 -9.79 29.35 31.92
CA LEU A 29 -10.39 28.15 32.53
C LEU A 29 -11.59 28.52 33.40
N ARG A 30 -11.47 29.55 34.24
CA ARG A 30 -12.61 30.02 35.05
C ARG A 30 -13.76 30.53 34.19
N THR A 31 -13.47 31.26 33.13
CA THR A 31 -14.46 31.72 32.15
C THR A 31 -15.16 30.56 31.47
N ALA A 32 -14.39 29.59 30.96
CA ALA A 32 -14.91 28.40 30.30
C ALA A 32 -15.81 27.56 31.25
N ILE A 33 -15.42 27.43 32.51
CA ILE A 33 -16.24 26.72 33.53
C ILE A 33 -17.55 27.46 33.80
N LYS A 34 -17.48 28.79 33.93
CA LYS A 34 -18.68 29.62 34.18
C LYS A 34 -19.70 29.55 33.04
N GLU A 35 -19.24 29.60 31.81
CA GLU A 35 -20.09 29.45 30.62
C GLU A 35 -20.77 28.08 30.54
N ARG A 36 -20.10 27.03 31.04
CA ARG A 36 -20.55 25.64 30.98
C ARG A 36 -21.15 25.09 32.29
N LYS A 37 -21.53 25.96 33.20
CA LYS A 37 -22.04 25.59 34.53
C LYS A 37 -23.20 24.59 34.52
N ASN A 38 -23.94 24.48 33.41
CA ASN A 38 -25.05 23.54 33.25
C ASN A 38 -24.66 22.24 32.53
N ASN A 39 -23.41 22.11 32.06
CA ASN A 39 -22.97 20.90 31.40
C ASN A 39 -22.49 19.88 32.43
N SER A 40 -22.91 18.65 32.26
CA SER A 40 -22.45 17.52 33.08
C SER A 40 -21.14 16.93 32.57
N TYR A 41 -20.79 17.22 31.35
CA TYR A 41 -19.59 16.72 30.65
C TYR A 41 -18.96 17.83 29.80
N TRP A 42 -17.65 17.99 29.93
CA TRP A 42 -16.87 18.90 29.12
C TRP A 42 -15.43 18.39 28.99
N VAL A 43 -14.94 18.26 27.78
CA VAL A 43 -13.54 17.93 27.48
C VAL A 43 -12.70 19.20 27.56
N ALA A 44 -11.94 19.37 28.65
CA ALA A 44 -11.12 20.54 28.89
C ALA A 44 -9.81 20.51 28.12
N LYS A 45 -9.15 19.37 28.01
CA LYS A 45 -7.91 19.15 27.25
C LYS A 45 -7.90 17.76 26.63
N LYS A 46 -7.34 17.67 25.42
CA LYS A 46 -7.19 16.40 24.70
C LYS A 46 -5.71 16.06 24.55
N ASN A 47 -5.43 14.80 24.24
CA ASN A 47 -4.08 14.31 23.88
C ASN A 47 -3.03 14.53 25.00
N LEU A 48 -3.43 14.36 26.26
CA LEU A 48 -2.49 14.31 27.38
C LEU A 48 -1.72 12.99 27.32
N GLU A 49 -0.42 13.05 27.52
CA GLU A 49 0.37 11.84 27.65
C GLU A 49 0.27 11.28 29.07
N TYR A 50 0.44 9.97 29.24
CA TYR A 50 0.32 9.32 30.53
C TYR A 50 1.27 9.89 31.58
N LYS A 51 2.49 10.29 31.18
CA LYS A 51 3.46 10.94 32.08
C LYS A 51 2.96 12.24 32.71
N ASP A 52 2.10 12.99 31.97
CA ASP A 52 1.54 14.25 32.47
C ASP A 52 0.41 13.99 33.47
N ILE A 53 -0.30 12.88 33.28
CA ILE A 53 -1.38 12.43 34.18
C ILE A 53 -0.81 11.85 35.46
N GLN A 54 0.28 11.07 35.42
CA GLN A 54 0.90 10.43 36.60
C GLN A 54 1.17 11.43 37.73
N LYS A 55 1.73 12.60 37.41
CA LYS A 55 2.01 13.62 38.42
C LYS A 55 0.76 14.14 39.12
N PHE A 56 -0.33 14.24 38.35
CA PHE A 56 -1.62 14.65 38.90
C PHE A 56 -2.28 13.52 39.71
N GLU A 57 -2.14 12.27 39.28
CA GLU A 57 -2.60 11.10 40.05
C GLU A 57 -1.85 10.99 41.38
N SER A 58 -0.52 11.20 41.38
CA SER A 58 0.29 11.25 42.61
C SER A 58 -0.19 12.39 43.55
N TYR A 59 -0.56 13.56 43.00
CA TYR A 59 -1.15 14.64 43.77
C TYR A 59 -2.50 14.22 44.38
N LEU A 60 -3.39 13.60 43.60
CA LEU A 60 -4.69 13.13 44.10
C LEU A 60 -4.55 12.01 45.14
N ASN A 61 -3.45 11.26 45.12
CA ASN A 61 -3.13 10.21 46.08
C ASN A 61 -2.38 10.74 47.32
N TYR A 62 -2.34 12.05 47.53
CA TYR A 62 -1.72 12.74 48.66
C TYR A 62 -0.18 12.55 48.76
N GLU A 63 0.49 12.11 47.69
CA GLU A 63 1.95 11.87 47.70
C GLU A 63 2.80 13.15 47.94
N TYR A 64 2.20 14.33 47.76
CA TYR A 64 2.81 15.64 47.90
C TYR A 64 2.15 16.49 48.99
N ALA A 65 1.36 15.92 49.86
CA ALA A 65 0.64 16.62 50.92
C ALA A 65 1.35 16.38 52.27
N ASP A 66 2.15 17.34 52.72
CA ASP A 66 2.92 17.30 53.97
C ASP A 66 2.16 17.96 55.15
N THR A 67 1.08 18.65 54.89
CA THR A 67 0.28 19.39 55.88
C THR A 67 -1.21 19.07 55.79
N LYS A 68 -1.96 19.25 56.89
CA LYS A 68 -3.43 19.08 56.89
C LYS A 68 -4.14 20.06 55.94
N GLU A 69 -3.55 21.22 55.68
CA GLU A 69 -4.08 22.20 54.73
C GLU A 69 -3.94 21.72 53.29
N GLU A 70 -2.81 21.12 52.94
CA GLU A 70 -2.58 20.51 51.65
C GLU A 70 -3.47 19.28 51.44
N GLU A 71 -3.60 18.42 52.45
CA GLU A 71 -4.55 17.29 52.40
C GLU A 71 -5.98 17.76 52.13
N THR A 72 -6.41 18.87 52.80
CA THR A 72 -7.73 19.45 52.60
C THR A 72 -7.88 20.03 51.20
N THR A 73 -6.83 20.59 50.63
CA THR A 73 -6.79 21.12 49.25
C THR A 73 -6.96 19.97 48.25
N VAL A 74 -6.21 18.88 48.40
CA VAL A 74 -6.35 17.69 47.57
C VAL A 74 -7.77 17.12 47.70
N GLN A 75 -8.30 16.95 48.92
CA GLN A 75 -9.64 16.45 49.16
C GLN A 75 -10.74 17.30 48.49
N ASN A 76 -10.52 18.60 48.34
CA ASN A 76 -11.45 19.53 47.70
C ASN A 76 -11.25 19.64 46.17
N THR A 77 -10.21 19.04 45.60
CA THR A 77 -10.00 18.93 44.15
C THR A 77 -10.95 17.85 43.60
N LYS A 78 -11.98 18.26 42.88
CA LYS A 78 -13.12 17.41 42.48
C LYS A 78 -13.51 17.62 41.03
N GLY A 79 -14.25 16.65 40.47
CA GLY A 79 -14.94 16.79 39.19
C GLY A 79 -14.03 16.68 37.95
N ILE A 80 -12.83 16.13 38.12
CA ILE A 80 -11.89 15.82 37.06
C ILE A 80 -11.84 14.30 36.90
N TRP A 81 -11.85 13.84 35.68
CA TRP A 81 -11.59 12.46 35.34
C TRP A 81 -10.89 12.39 34.00
N PHE A 82 -10.23 11.28 33.72
CA PHE A 82 -9.52 11.01 32.48
C PHE A 82 -10.21 9.90 31.73
N GLU A 83 -10.35 10.11 30.41
CA GLU A 83 -10.79 9.07 29.49
C GLU A 83 -9.55 8.57 28.72
N LYS A 84 -9.27 7.28 28.86
CA LYS A 84 -8.17 6.65 28.14
C LYS A 84 -8.55 6.50 26.67
N LYS A 85 -7.65 6.91 25.79
CA LYS A 85 -7.71 6.62 24.35
C LYS A 85 -6.41 5.98 23.93
N TYR A 86 -6.52 4.94 23.14
CA TYR A 86 -5.35 4.29 22.56
C TYR A 86 -5.01 4.97 21.23
N LYS A 87 -3.73 5.22 21.01
CA LYS A 87 -3.20 5.71 19.73
C LYS A 87 -2.36 4.61 19.10
N ARG A 88 -2.62 4.33 17.83
CA ARG A 88 -1.77 3.44 17.05
C ARG A 88 -0.38 4.05 16.90
N MET A 89 0.66 3.28 17.18
CA MET A 89 2.05 3.70 17.08
C MET A 89 2.77 2.89 16.01
N TYR A 90 3.54 3.56 15.17
CA TYR A 90 4.29 2.96 14.08
C TYR A 90 5.79 3.17 14.34
N PRO A 91 6.50 2.18 14.96
CA PRO A 91 7.88 2.35 15.44
C PRO A 91 8.90 2.69 14.34
N TYR A 92 8.56 2.41 13.09
CA TYR A 92 9.45 2.61 11.95
C TYR A 92 9.00 3.76 11.03
N ASN A 93 8.14 4.61 11.51
CA ASN A 93 7.65 5.84 10.87
C ASN A 93 7.14 5.61 9.44
N ASN A 94 8.00 5.75 8.43
CA ASN A 94 7.63 5.67 7.01
C ASN A 94 7.96 4.33 6.35
N LEU A 95 8.40 3.32 7.11
CA LEU A 95 8.69 2.00 6.52
C LEU A 95 7.40 1.33 6.04
N ALA A 96 7.35 1.02 4.74
CA ALA A 96 6.19 0.39 4.09
C ALA A 96 4.87 1.17 4.29
N CYS A 97 4.91 2.52 4.35
CA CYS A 97 3.77 3.35 4.74
C CYS A 97 2.53 3.14 3.87
N SER A 98 2.65 3.13 2.54
CA SER A 98 1.54 2.91 1.62
C SER A 98 0.98 1.48 1.66
N LEU A 99 1.82 0.50 2.07
CA LEU A 99 1.41 -0.90 2.22
C LEU A 99 0.74 -1.16 3.58
N LEU A 100 1.31 -0.62 4.66
CA LEU A 100 0.75 -0.77 6.00
C LEU A 100 -0.54 0.04 6.16
N GLY A 101 -0.52 1.29 5.70
CA GLY A 101 -1.60 2.22 6.02
C GLY A 101 -1.56 2.68 7.47
N PHE A 102 -2.57 3.43 7.87
CA PHE A 102 -2.68 3.95 9.23
C PHE A 102 -4.12 3.90 9.74
N ALA A 103 -4.26 3.82 11.07
CA ALA A 103 -5.52 3.94 11.76
C ALA A 103 -5.74 5.38 12.25
N ASN A 104 -6.96 5.88 12.08
CA ASN A 104 -7.42 7.17 12.59
C ASN A 104 -7.69 7.11 14.11
N SER A 105 -7.97 8.27 14.70
CA SER A 105 -8.27 8.39 16.13
C SER A 105 -9.56 7.69 16.58
N ASP A 106 -10.42 7.31 15.64
CA ASP A 106 -11.64 6.53 15.85
C ASP A 106 -11.45 5.04 15.54
N ASN A 107 -10.21 4.58 15.40
CA ASN A 107 -9.82 3.22 14.99
C ASN A 107 -10.32 2.80 13.60
N SER A 108 -10.78 3.73 12.77
CA SER A 108 -11.03 3.46 11.35
C SER A 108 -9.73 3.51 10.56
N ALA A 109 -9.65 2.77 9.46
CA ALA A 109 -8.55 2.82 8.52
C ALA A 109 -9.07 2.77 7.09
N THR A 110 -8.40 3.48 6.17
CA THR A 110 -8.86 3.61 4.78
C THR A 110 -7.89 3.03 3.75
N ILE A 111 -6.64 2.80 4.13
CA ILE A 111 -5.58 2.32 3.25
C ILE A 111 -4.77 1.17 3.86
N GLY A 112 -4.12 0.41 3.01
CA GLY A 112 -3.15 -0.62 3.39
C GLY A 112 -3.72 -1.79 4.19
N ILE A 113 -2.83 -2.48 4.89
CA ILE A 113 -3.16 -3.62 5.77
C ILE A 113 -4.10 -3.18 6.89
N GLU A 114 -3.89 -1.99 7.47
CA GLU A 114 -4.76 -1.43 8.51
C GLU A 114 -6.23 -1.40 8.06
N SER A 115 -6.50 -1.04 6.80
CA SER A 115 -7.85 -1.05 6.24
C SER A 115 -8.37 -2.46 5.96
N SER A 116 -7.60 -3.28 5.25
CA SER A 116 -8.04 -4.62 4.85
C SER A 116 -8.32 -5.55 6.04
N TYR A 117 -7.59 -5.35 7.14
CA TYR A 117 -7.66 -6.19 8.33
C TYR A 117 -8.17 -5.45 9.56
N ASN A 118 -8.83 -4.29 9.38
CA ASN A 118 -9.33 -3.46 10.47
C ASN A 118 -10.24 -4.24 11.43
N SER A 119 -11.08 -5.14 10.91
CA SER A 119 -11.97 -5.98 11.72
C SER A 119 -11.26 -6.92 12.71
N PHE A 120 -10.00 -7.27 12.43
CA PHE A 120 -9.15 -8.03 13.34
C PHE A 120 -8.36 -7.11 14.28
N LEU A 121 -7.86 -6.00 13.76
CA LEU A 121 -6.94 -5.11 14.48
C LEU A 121 -7.61 -4.23 15.54
N GLN A 122 -8.86 -3.80 15.32
CA GLN A 122 -9.48 -2.74 16.13
C GLN A 122 -9.95 -3.20 17.52
N GLY A 123 -10.09 -4.51 17.79
CA GLY A 123 -10.61 -5.01 19.06
C GLY A 123 -12.07 -4.61 19.33
N THR A 124 -12.45 -4.63 20.60
CA THR A 124 -13.78 -4.21 21.04
C THR A 124 -13.67 -3.40 22.33
N ASP A 125 -14.25 -2.21 22.34
CA ASP A 125 -14.23 -1.34 23.52
C ASP A 125 -14.98 -1.97 24.69
N GLY A 126 -14.44 -1.81 25.87
CA GLY A 126 -15.13 -2.12 27.13
C GLY A 126 -16.29 -1.14 27.38
N ARG A 127 -17.18 -1.54 28.27
CA ARG A 127 -18.31 -0.70 28.69
C ARG A 127 -18.47 -0.75 30.19
N GLU A 128 -18.70 0.40 30.79
CA GLU A 128 -19.11 0.54 32.16
C GLU A 128 -20.47 1.27 32.21
N TYR A 129 -21.45 0.67 32.84
CA TYR A 129 -22.75 1.28 33.00
C TYR A 129 -23.34 0.92 34.37
N GLY A 130 -24.02 1.90 34.97
CA GLY A 130 -24.70 1.72 36.23
C GLY A 130 -26.21 1.65 36.04
N TYR A 131 -26.86 0.85 36.85
CA TYR A 131 -28.33 0.83 36.99
C TYR A 131 -28.71 0.84 38.48
N MET A 132 -29.92 1.34 38.77
CA MET A 132 -30.49 1.27 40.12
C MET A 132 -31.14 -0.08 40.31
N ASP A 133 -30.81 -0.78 41.38
CA ASP A 133 -31.51 -2.00 41.79
C ASP A 133 -32.86 -1.68 42.41
N SER A 134 -33.61 -2.72 42.82
CA SER A 134 -34.91 -2.58 43.45
C SER A 134 -34.89 -1.83 44.79
N ASP A 135 -33.73 -1.74 45.43
CA ASP A 135 -33.50 -1.09 46.73
C ASP A 135 -32.86 0.32 46.59
N ASN A 136 -32.84 0.86 45.35
CA ASN A 136 -32.23 2.12 44.99
C ASN A 136 -30.67 2.19 45.20
N ASN A 137 -29.97 1.06 45.26
CA ASN A 137 -28.52 1.06 45.22
C ASN A 137 -28.05 1.14 43.77
N MET A 138 -26.94 1.86 43.57
CA MET A 138 -26.29 1.91 42.24
C MET A 138 -25.40 0.69 42.05
N GLU A 139 -25.83 -0.19 41.16
CA GLU A 139 -24.97 -1.31 40.70
C GLU A 139 -24.19 -0.95 39.44
N THR A 140 -22.95 -1.29 39.41
CA THR A 140 -22.07 -1.05 38.25
C THR A 140 -21.76 -2.37 37.58
N VAL A 141 -22.02 -2.43 36.28
CA VAL A 141 -21.63 -3.54 35.42
C VAL A 141 -20.46 -3.10 34.55
N ILE A 142 -19.36 -3.81 34.68
CA ILE A 142 -18.17 -3.61 33.83
C ILE A 142 -18.14 -4.74 32.80
N LYS A 143 -18.02 -4.37 31.53
CA LYS A 143 -17.72 -5.28 30.44
C LYS A 143 -16.34 -4.94 29.93
N ASP A 144 -15.40 -5.85 30.13
CA ASP A 144 -14.00 -5.64 29.79
C ASP A 144 -13.79 -5.40 28.27
N ALA A 145 -12.82 -4.56 27.93
CA ALA A 145 -12.35 -4.41 26.57
C ALA A 145 -11.70 -5.72 26.08
N LYS A 146 -11.78 -5.95 24.79
CA LYS A 146 -11.08 -7.06 24.13
C LYS A 146 -10.06 -6.48 23.14
N ASP A 147 -8.81 -6.89 23.29
CA ASP A 147 -7.74 -6.51 22.37
C ASP A 147 -8.03 -7.05 20.97
N GLY A 148 -7.58 -6.29 19.98
CA GLY A 148 -7.56 -6.76 18.60
C GLY A 148 -6.48 -7.81 18.39
N ASP A 149 -6.59 -8.50 17.27
CA ASP A 149 -5.62 -9.52 16.85
C ASP A 149 -4.36 -8.88 16.23
N ASN A 150 -3.31 -9.65 16.12
CA ASN A 150 -2.05 -9.28 15.47
C ASN A 150 -2.01 -9.82 14.04
N ILE A 151 -1.44 -9.05 13.12
CA ILE A 151 -1.24 -9.45 11.73
C ILE A 151 0.23 -9.83 11.52
N VAL A 152 0.46 -11.04 11.02
CA VAL A 152 1.77 -11.51 10.58
C VAL A 152 1.88 -11.33 9.08
N SER A 153 2.70 -10.36 8.65
CA SER A 153 2.90 -10.04 7.24
C SER A 153 3.91 -10.98 6.56
N SER A 154 3.81 -11.10 5.23
CA SER A 154 4.83 -11.72 4.37
C SER A 154 6.01 -10.79 4.08
N VAL A 155 5.86 -9.50 4.35
CA VAL A 155 6.87 -8.48 4.06
C VAL A 155 8.11 -8.72 4.92
N ASP A 156 9.27 -8.84 4.26
CA ASP A 156 10.56 -8.88 4.91
C ASP A 156 11.06 -7.47 5.15
N MET A 157 11.23 -7.11 6.43
CA MET A 157 11.62 -5.77 6.84
C MET A 157 12.99 -5.35 6.27
N ASN A 158 13.94 -6.28 6.12
CA ASN A 158 15.26 -5.97 5.59
C ASN A 158 15.20 -5.71 4.09
N ILE A 159 14.46 -6.55 3.35
CA ILE A 159 14.23 -6.35 1.91
C ILE A 159 13.50 -5.01 1.69
N GLN A 160 12.46 -4.73 2.45
CA GLN A 160 11.71 -3.48 2.38
C GLN A 160 12.60 -2.24 2.60
N ARG A 161 13.47 -2.28 3.61
CA ARG A 161 14.44 -1.20 3.89
C ARG A 161 15.44 -1.01 2.75
N ILE A 162 15.96 -2.10 2.19
CA ILE A 162 16.88 -2.04 1.05
C ILE A 162 16.20 -1.41 -0.15
N VAL A 163 14.96 -1.80 -0.45
CA VAL A 163 14.16 -1.25 -1.55
C VAL A 163 13.94 0.25 -1.36
N GLN A 164 13.42 0.70 -0.22
CA GLN A 164 13.16 2.12 0.05
C GLN A 164 14.45 2.95 0.00
N LYS A 165 15.55 2.45 0.57
CA LYS A 165 16.87 3.11 0.49
C LYS A 165 17.35 3.22 -0.95
N SER A 166 17.14 2.20 -1.77
CA SER A 166 17.52 2.20 -3.18
C SER A 166 16.68 3.19 -3.98
N ILE A 167 15.36 3.20 -3.79
CA ILE A 167 14.45 4.19 -4.40
C ILE A 167 14.93 5.61 -4.06
N LYS A 168 15.14 5.92 -2.80
CA LYS A 168 15.60 7.25 -2.34
C LYS A 168 16.92 7.66 -2.99
N LYS A 169 17.86 6.70 -3.12
CA LYS A 169 19.16 6.94 -3.79
C LYS A 169 18.99 7.26 -5.27
N TYR A 170 18.14 6.51 -5.98
CA TYR A 170 17.87 6.69 -7.40
C TYR A 170 17.09 7.97 -7.68
N MET A 171 16.08 8.30 -6.88
CA MET A 171 15.36 9.56 -6.95
C MET A 171 16.30 10.74 -6.84
N LYS A 172 17.22 10.72 -5.86
CA LYS A 172 18.21 11.79 -5.68
C LYS A 172 19.20 11.90 -6.86
N LYS A 173 19.56 10.76 -7.48
CA LYS A 173 20.59 10.74 -8.53
C LYS A 173 20.05 11.09 -9.91
N TYR A 174 18.84 10.64 -10.24
CA TYR A 174 18.31 10.70 -11.60
C TYR A 174 17.04 11.54 -11.73
N SER A 175 16.39 11.92 -10.62
CA SER A 175 15.15 12.69 -10.56
C SER A 175 14.08 12.18 -11.55
N PRO A 176 13.81 10.86 -11.62
CA PRO A 176 12.75 10.35 -12.47
C PRO A 176 11.38 10.84 -11.95
N LYS A 177 10.37 10.84 -12.81
CA LYS A 177 9.01 11.24 -12.42
C LYS A 177 8.45 10.31 -11.31
N ARG A 178 8.78 9.01 -11.35
CA ARG A 178 8.33 8.00 -10.37
C ARG A 178 9.24 6.76 -10.36
N ILE A 179 9.33 6.14 -9.19
CA ILE A 179 9.93 4.81 -9.01
C ILE A 179 9.04 3.99 -8.10
N SER A 180 8.66 2.79 -8.55
CA SER A 180 7.95 1.80 -7.72
C SER A 180 8.63 0.44 -7.87
N VAL A 181 8.65 -0.34 -6.79
CA VAL A 181 9.30 -1.65 -6.74
C VAL A 181 8.41 -2.64 -6.00
N VAL A 182 8.20 -3.80 -6.60
CA VAL A 182 7.54 -4.95 -5.96
C VAL A 182 8.47 -6.14 -6.02
N ILE A 183 8.67 -6.81 -4.89
CA ILE A 183 9.41 -8.07 -4.78
C ILE A 183 8.47 -9.15 -4.26
N ALA A 184 8.33 -10.24 -5.01
CA ALA A 184 7.44 -11.35 -4.70
C ALA A 184 8.16 -12.70 -4.76
N ASN A 185 7.65 -13.66 -4.01
CA ASN A 185 8.04 -15.06 -4.13
C ASN A 185 7.16 -15.73 -5.19
N PRO A 186 7.72 -16.14 -6.34
CA PRO A 186 6.94 -16.70 -7.45
C PRO A 186 6.28 -18.04 -7.10
N ASN A 187 6.73 -18.75 -6.07
CA ASN A 187 6.28 -20.10 -5.73
C ASN A 187 5.08 -20.15 -4.77
N ASN A 188 4.66 -18.99 -4.24
CA ASN A 188 3.57 -18.96 -3.26
C ASN A 188 2.74 -17.66 -3.26
N GLY A 189 3.07 -16.66 -4.10
CA GLY A 189 2.37 -15.38 -4.19
C GLY A 189 2.66 -14.38 -3.07
N GLU A 190 3.57 -14.67 -2.13
CA GLU A 190 3.93 -13.74 -1.06
C GLU A 190 4.65 -12.51 -1.60
N ILE A 191 4.18 -11.33 -1.22
CA ILE A 191 4.87 -10.07 -1.45
C ILE A 191 5.88 -9.87 -0.32
N LEU A 192 7.15 -9.80 -0.67
CA LEU A 192 8.26 -9.65 0.27
C LEU A 192 8.64 -8.20 0.51
N ALA A 193 8.41 -7.35 -0.48
CA ALA A 193 8.53 -5.89 -0.37
C ALA A 193 7.66 -5.19 -1.42
N MET A 194 7.16 -4.02 -1.08
CA MET A 194 6.39 -3.16 -1.97
C MET A 194 6.62 -1.71 -1.53
N ALA A 195 7.13 -0.88 -2.43
CA ALA A 195 7.41 0.52 -2.15
C ALA A 195 7.38 1.37 -3.42
N ASP A 196 7.08 2.63 -3.25
CA ASP A 196 7.22 3.68 -4.25
C ASP A 196 8.06 4.86 -3.72
N ASP A 197 8.26 5.88 -4.54
CA ASP A 197 9.04 7.06 -4.19
C ASP A 197 8.31 8.02 -3.24
N THR A 198 7.02 7.84 -3.03
CA THR A 198 6.20 8.64 -2.12
C THR A 198 6.17 7.99 -0.74
N THR A 199 6.62 8.71 0.30
CA THR A 199 6.63 8.19 1.67
C THR A 199 6.10 9.23 2.64
N PHE A 200 5.38 8.81 3.67
CA PHE A 200 4.84 9.67 4.73
C PHE A 200 5.04 9.03 6.10
N ASP A 201 5.05 9.84 7.16
CA ASP A 201 5.12 9.32 8.53
C ASP A 201 3.76 8.76 8.94
N LEU A 202 3.71 7.47 9.25
CA LEU A 202 2.49 6.79 9.72
C LEU A 202 1.97 7.34 11.05
N ASN A 203 2.83 7.98 11.87
CA ASN A 203 2.44 8.60 13.12
C ASN A 203 1.87 10.02 12.94
N ASP A 204 2.15 10.66 11.77
CA ASP A 204 1.64 11.97 11.37
C ASP A 204 1.24 12.00 9.89
N PRO A 205 0.27 11.15 9.48
CA PRO A 205 -0.03 10.91 8.06
C PRO A 205 -0.69 12.11 7.36
N TYR A 206 -1.17 13.10 8.11
CA TYR A 206 -1.82 14.31 7.57
C TYR A 206 -0.85 15.46 7.34
N ASN A 207 0.43 15.26 7.64
CA ASN A 207 1.46 16.28 7.44
C ASN A 207 1.76 16.46 5.94
N LEU A 208 1.57 17.68 5.45
CA LEU A 208 1.91 18.09 4.09
C LEU A 208 3.27 18.78 3.99
N GLU A 209 3.92 19.13 5.11
CA GLU A 209 5.14 19.93 5.14
C GLU A 209 6.36 19.20 4.54
N ASP A 210 6.33 17.88 4.49
CA ASP A 210 7.36 17.09 3.81
C ASP A 210 7.35 17.29 2.28
N TYR A 211 6.26 17.82 1.71
CA TYR A 211 6.03 17.97 0.27
C TYR A 211 5.78 19.38 -0.19
N TYR A 212 5.27 20.25 0.69
CA TYR A 212 4.83 21.60 0.36
C TYR A 212 5.29 22.59 1.41
N THR A 213 5.64 23.81 0.99
CA THR A 213 5.96 24.89 1.93
C THR A 213 4.70 25.36 2.65
N GLU A 214 4.86 25.98 3.84
CA GLU A 214 3.76 26.53 4.62
C GLU A 214 2.89 27.50 3.80
N ALA A 215 3.51 28.34 2.98
CA ALA A 215 2.80 29.27 2.09
C ALA A 215 1.95 28.53 1.04
N GLN A 216 2.46 27.43 0.49
CA GLN A 216 1.70 26.58 -0.44
C GLN A 216 0.51 25.91 0.27
N ILE A 217 0.73 25.35 1.46
CA ILE A 217 -0.32 24.68 2.24
C ILE A 217 -1.42 25.69 2.59
N SER A 218 -1.06 26.87 3.09
CA SER A 218 -2.00 27.92 3.48
C SER A 218 -2.82 28.46 2.29
N SER A 219 -2.29 28.39 1.07
CA SER A 219 -2.98 28.80 -0.16
C SER A 219 -3.94 27.73 -0.69
N MET A 220 -3.88 26.49 -0.21
CA MET A 220 -4.73 25.39 -0.66
C MET A 220 -6.08 25.42 0.04
N SER A 221 -7.16 25.22 -0.71
CA SER A 221 -8.46 24.88 -0.13
C SER A 221 -8.40 23.51 0.59
N GLN A 222 -9.30 23.28 1.53
CA GLN A 222 -9.42 21.97 2.21
C GLN A 222 -9.57 20.81 1.22
N LYS A 223 -10.36 21.01 0.16
CA LYS A 223 -10.51 20.02 -0.92
C LYS A 223 -9.16 19.71 -1.57
N LYS A 224 -8.38 20.73 -1.90
CA LYS A 224 -7.05 20.57 -2.51
C LYS A 224 -6.07 19.86 -1.58
N GLN A 225 -6.08 20.18 -0.29
CA GLN A 225 -5.25 19.50 0.72
C GLN A 225 -5.63 18.00 0.79
N SER A 226 -6.92 17.68 0.84
CA SER A 226 -7.40 16.29 0.83
C SER A 226 -6.99 15.53 -0.44
N GLU A 227 -7.08 16.14 -1.62
CA GLU A 227 -6.61 15.54 -2.88
C GLU A 227 -5.10 15.25 -2.84
N LYS A 228 -4.30 16.16 -2.27
CA LYS A 228 -2.86 15.97 -2.11
C LYS A 228 -2.52 14.85 -1.13
N LEU A 229 -3.20 14.81 0.02
CA LEU A 229 -3.05 13.72 1.00
C LEU A 229 -3.40 12.37 0.38
N ASN A 230 -4.53 12.27 -0.32
CA ASN A 230 -4.91 11.04 -1.01
C ASN A 230 -3.85 10.61 -2.04
N SER A 231 -3.25 11.55 -2.76
CA SER A 231 -2.16 11.26 -3.68
C SER A 231 -0.90 10.75 -2.96
N ILE A 232 -0.57 11.29 -1.77
CA ILE A 232 0.57 10.86 -0.95
C ILE A 232 0.36 9.46 -0.38
N TRP A 233 -0.87 9.15 0.06
CA TRP A 233 -1.22 7.85 0.65
C TRP A 233 -1.42 6.74 -0.38
N ASN A 234 -1.50 7.11 -1.66
CA ASN A 234 -1.79 6.17 -2.74
C ASN A 234 -0.67 5.13 -2.87
N ASN A 235 -1.03 3.85 -3.01
CA ASN A 235 -0.09 2.77 -3.29
C ASN A 235 -0.03 2.53 -4.80
N TYR A 236 0.88 3.21 -5.47
CA TYR A 236 1.04 3.15 -6.93
C TYR A 236 1.26 1.74 -7.49
N CYS A 237 1.78 0.82 -6.69
CA CYS A 237 1.99 -0.54 -7.13
C CYS A 237 0.69 -1.29 -7.46
N ILE A 238 -0.44 -0.86 -6.88
CA ILE A 238 -1.74 -1.53 -7.04
C ILE A 238 -2.84 -0.64 -7.63
N THR A 239 -2.74 0.69 -7.45
CA THR A 239 -3.79 1.62 -7.87
C THR A 239 -3.58 2.16 -9.27
N ASP A 240 -2.34 2.30 -9.71
CA ASP A 240 -2.02 2.86 -11.02
C ASP A 240 -1.80 1.77 -12.06
N SER A 241 -2.27 2.06 -13.25
CA SER A 241 -2.05 1.21 -14.41
C SER A 241 -1.16 1.89 -15.45
N TYR A 242 -0.33 1.10 -16.12
CA TYR A 242 0.61 1.56 -17.11
C TYR A 242 0.71 0.59 -18.29
N GLU A 243 1.17 1.06 -19.43
CA GLU A 243 1.49 0.19 -20.55
C GLU A 243 2.76 -0.62 -20.24
N PRO A 244 2.70 -1.96 -20.23
CA PRO A 244 3.83 -2.79 -19.82
C PRO A 244 5.02 -2.73 -20.79
N GLY A 245 4.80 -2.27 -22.02
CA GLY A 245 5.81 -2.23 -23.07
C GLY A 245 6.45 -3.60 -23.27
N SER A 246 7.72 -3.62 -23.55
CA SER A 246 8.44 -4.86 -23.87
C SER A 246 8.47 -5.92 -22.77
N THR A 247 8.02 -5.63 -21.55
CA THR A 247 7.82 -6.64 -20.50
C THR A 247 6.67 -7.59 -20.81
N ALA A 248 5.78 -7.23 -21.75
CA ALA A 248 4.69 -8.08 -22.24
C ALA A 248 5.15 -9.17 -23.23
N LYS A 249 6.29 -9.00 -23.88
CA LYS A 249 6.77 -9.92 -24.94
C LYS A 249 6.93 -11.38 -24.51
N PRO A 250 7.44 -11.69 -23.32
CA PRO A 250 7.50 -13.08 -22.83
C PRO A 250 6.12 -13.74 -22.75
N PHE A 251 5.06 -13.00 -22.45
CA PHE A 251 3.69 -13.52 -22.43
C PHE A 251 3.17 -13.85 -23.83
N THR A 252 3.47 -12.99 -24.81
CA THR A 252 3.14 -13.22 -26.23
C THR A 252 3.85 -14.46 -26.76
N VAL A 253 5.13 -14.62 -26.46
CA VAL A 253 5.92 -15.80 -26.85
C VAL A 253 5.39 -17.05 -26.18
N ALA A 254 5.11 -17.01 -24.87
CA ALA A 254 4.55 -18.13 -24.11
C ALA A 254 3.20 -18.59 -24.70
N ALA A 255 2.31 -17.67 -25.02
CA ALA A 255 1.03 -17.96 -25.66
C ALA A 255 1.18 -18.67 -27.01
N ALA A 256 2.09 -18.18 -27.84
CA ALA A 256 2.34 -18.76 -29.15
C ALA A 256 3.02 -20.14 -29.09
N PHE A 257 3.89 -20.36 -28.10
CA PHE A 257 4.53 -21.64 -27.85
C PHE A 257 3.49 -22.68 -27.38
N GLU A 258 2.61 -22.33 -26.44
CA GLU A 258 1.49 -23.16 -25.96
C GLU A 258 0.51 -23.54 -27.09
N GLU A 259 0.28 -22.63 -28.03
CA GLU A 259 -0.63 -22.89 -29.17
C GLU A 259 0.07 -23.54 -30.36
N GLY A 260 1.33 -23.96 -30.22
CA GLY A 260 2.12 -24.61 -31.25
C GLY A 260 2.37 -23.74 -32.50
N LYS A 261 2.26 -22.42 -32.36
CA LYS A 261 2.49 -21.45 -33.43
C LYS A 261 3.95 -21.21 -33.71
N ILE A 262 4.78 -21.37 -32.69
CA ILE A 262 6.22 -21.26 -32.71
C ILE A 262 6.83 -22.41 -31.90
N ASN A 263 8.10 -22.67 -32.13
CA ASN A 263 8.91 -23.63 -31.39
C ASN A 263 10.33 -23.08 -31.19
N ARG A 264 11.19 -23.82 -30.50
CA ARG A 264 12.60 -23.42 -30.22
C ARG A 264 13.45 -23.12 -31.45
N LYS A 265 13.10 -23.67 -32.62
CA LYS A 265 13.82 -23.51 -33.89
C LYS A 265 13.20 -22.44 -34.79
N SER A 266 12.07 -21.86 -34.41
CA SER A 266 11.38 -20.86 -35.22
C SER A 266 12.25 -19.61 -35.36
N THR A 267 12.38 -19.12 -36.60
CA THR A 267 13.10 -17.90 -36.96
C THR A 267 12.16 -16.93 -37.69
N PHE A 268 12.53 -15.68 -37.68
CA PHE A 268 11.85 -14.61 -38.41
C PHE A 268 12.89 -13.58 -38.89
N THR A 269 12.69 -13.04 -40.08
CA THR A 269 13.56 -11.96 -40.61
C THR A 269 12.90 -10.62 -40.32
N CYS A 270 13.46 -9.88 -39.37
CA CYS A 270 13.06 -8.53 -39.03
C CYS A 270 13.73 -7.53 -39.96
N ASP A 271 12.97 -6.80 -40.74
CA ASP A 271 13.42 -5.72 -41.64
C ASP A 271 13.23 -4.31 -41.04
N GLY A 272 12.79 -4.23 -39.77
CA GLY A 272 12.69 -3.00 -39.00
C GLY A 272 11.31 -2.36 -38.97
N GLN A 273 10.33 -2.88 -39.70
CA GLN A 273 8.96 -2.36 -39.71
C GLN A 273 7.95 -3.35 -40.25
N GLU A 274 6.69 -3.21 -39.84
CA GLU A 274 5.55 -3.99 -40.36
C GLU A 274 4.39 -3.06 -40.73
N LYS A 275 3.73 -3.35 -41.86
CA LYS A 275 2.52 -2.63 -42.30
C LYS A 275 1.28 -3.39 -41.82
N VAL A 276 0.55 -2.81 -40.89
CA VAL A 276 -0.63 -3.44 -40.27
C VAL A 276 -1.78 -2.44 -40.19
N GLY A 277 -2.96 -2.81 -40.70
CA GLY A 277 -4.19 -1.99 -40.61
C GLY A 277 -4.05 -0.59 -41.17
N GLY A 278 -3.26 -0.40 -42.22
CA GLY A 278 -3.00 0.92 -42.83
C GLY A 278 -1.91 1.76 -42.17
N PHE A 279 -1.31 1.25 -41.07
CA PHE A 279 -0.22 1.91 -40.33
C PHE A 279 1.12 1.21 -40.59
N THR A 280 2.22 1.97 -40.58
CA THR A 280 3.58 1.42 -40.53
C THR A 280 4.07 1.49 -39.11
N ILE A 281 4.24 0.33 -38.46
CA ILE A 281 4.71 0.22 -37.09
C ILE A 281 6.18 -0.19 -37.12
N LYS A 282 7.06 0.60 -36.48
CA LYS A 282 8.52 0.41 -36.53
C LYS A 282 9.02 -0.45 -35.37
N CYS A 283 10.01 -1.27 -35.68
CA CYS A 283 10.87 -1.86 -34.64
C CYS A 283 11.77 -0.75 -34.04
N HIS A 284 12.23 -0.93 -32.79
CA HIS A 284 13.18 0.02 -32.22
C HIS A 284 14.53 0.01 -32.97
N LYS A 285 14.90 -1.10 -33.60
CA LYS A 285 16.01 -1.19 -34.55
C LYS A 285 15.43 -1.05 -35.96
N VAL A 286 15.47 0.17 -36.48
CA VAL A 286 14.83 0.55 -37.75
C VAL A 286 15.44 -0.09 -38.99
N ASP A 287 16.73 -0.47 -38.90
CA ASP A 287 17.43 -1.20 -39.95
C ASP A 287 17.21 -2.71 -39.92
N GLY A 288 16.36 -3.16 -38.99
CA GLY A 288 16.04 -4.57 -38.75
C GLY A 288 17.10 -5.31 -37.95
N HIS A 289 16.66 -6.47 -37.40
CA HIS A 289 17.55 -7.39 -36.69
C HIS A 289 18.13 -8.50 -37.60
N GLY A 290 17.66 -8.56 -38.89
CA GLY A 290 17.91 -9.69 -39.74
C GLY A 290 17.17 -10.94 -39.29
N THR A 291 17.68 -12.11 -39.68
CA THR A 291 17.07 -13.40 -39.31
C THR A 291 17.46 -13.80 -37.91
N ILE A 292 16.51 -13.82 -37.00
CA ILE A 292 16.70 -14.12 -35.56
C ILE A 292 15.75 -15.21 -35.08
N THR A 293 16.19 -15.96 -34.08
CA THR A 293 15.36 -16.93 -33.34
C THR A 293 14.42 -16.22 -32.35
N VAL A 294 13.43 -16.96 -31.81
CA VAL A 294 12.55 -16.45 -30.73
C VAL A 294 13.35 -16.01 -29.51
N LYS A 295 14.39 -16.75 -29.14
CA LYS A 295 15.26 -16.42 -28.00
C LYS A 295 16.00 -15.10 -28.23
N GLU A 296 16.59 -14.91 -29.39
CA GLU A 296 17.26 -13.65 -29.78
C GLU A 296 16.26 -12.49 -29.87
N ALA A 297 15.04 -12.71 -30.36
CA ALA A 297 13.99 -11.70 -30.40
C ALA A 297 13.59 -11.19 -29.01
N ILE A 298 13.58 -12.06 -27.99
CA ILE A 298 13.37 -11.65 -26.60
C ILE A 298 14.59 -10.93 -26.04
N ALA A 299 15.83 -11.42 -26.33
CA ALA A 299 17.08 -10.84 -25.88
C ALA A 299 17.25 -9.42 -26.43
N GLU A 300 17.05 -9.22 -27.72
CA GLU A 300 17.16 -7.95 -28.44
C GLU A 300 15.87 -7.12 -28.40
N SER A 301 14.82 -7.62 -27.75
CA SER A 301 13.54 -6.94 -27.62
C SER A 301 12.86 -6.54 -28.95
N CYS A 302 12.93 -7.41 -30.00
CA CYS A 302 12.39 -7.14 -31.33
C CYS A 302 10.87 -6.94 -31.31
N ASN A 303 10.36 -5.78 -31.80
CA ASN A 303 8.92 -5.51 -31.90
C ASN A 303 8.31 -6.22 -33.11
N ASP A 304 9.03 -6.23 -34.23
CA ASP A 304 8.55 -6.77 -35.48
C ASP A 304 8.25 -8.28 -35.38
N TYR A 305 9.15 -9.05 -34.78
CA TYR A 305 8.87 -10.46 -34.51
C TYR A 305 7.66 -10.67 -33.58
N MET A 306 7.48 -9.79 -32.58
CA MET A 306 6.28 -9.87 -31.70
C MET A 306 4.99 -9.59 -32.47
N MET A 307 4.97 -8.63 -33.41
CA MET A 307 3.84 -8.37 -34.29
C MET A 307 3.50 -9.60 -35.16
N HIS A 308 4.53 -10.24 -35.73
CA HIS A 308 4.37 -11.50 -36.46
C HIS A 308 3.77 -12.60 -35.59
N ILE A 309 4.27 -12.80 -34.35
CA ILE A 309 3.71 -13.77 -33.38
C ILE A 309 2.27 -13.43 -33.03
N GLY A 310 1.97 -12.15 -32.77
CA GLY A 310 0.59 -11.70 -32.51
C GLY A 310 -0.37 -12.03 -33.66
N LYS A 311 0.07 -11.82 -34.90
CA LYS A 311 -0.66 -12.20 -36.11
C LYS A 311 -0.90 -13.73 -36.21
N LEU A 312 0.09 -14.55 -35.88
CA LEU A 312 -0.04 -16.01 -35.86
C LEU A 312 -1.03 -16.51 -34.79
N LEU A 313 -1.10 -15.84 -33.64
CA LEU A 313 -2.06 -16.12 -32.56
C LEU A 313 -3.48 -15.72 -32.95
N GLY A 314 -3.62 -14.52 -33.54
CA GLY A 314 -4.91 -13.86 -33.76
C GLY A 314 -5.54 -13.37 -32.45
N ALA A 315 -6.46 -12.41 -32.57
CA ALA A 315 -7.06 -11.71 -31.42
C ALA A 315 -7.68 -12.63 -30.39
N LYS A 316 -8.45 -13.65 -30.83
CA LYS A 316 -9.16 -14.57 -29.94
C LYS A 316 -8.20 -15.32 -28.98
N LYS A 317 -7.10 -15.85 -29.48
CA LYS A 317 -6.12 -16.58 -28.66
C LYS A 317 -5.30 -15.61 -27.84
N PHE A 318 -4.92 -14.46 -28.39
CA PHE A 318 -4.17 -13.43 -27.68
C PHE A 318 -4.91 -12.96 -26.43
N VAL A 319 -6.19 -12.56 -26.54
CA VAL A 319 -7.05 -12.16 -25.41
C VAL A 319 -7.18 -13.29 -24.38
N LYS A 320 -7.44 -14.52 -24.83
CA LYS A 320 -7.52 -15.70 -23.94
C LYS A 320 -6.27 -15.82 -23.04
N TYR A 321 -5.08 -15.58 -23.60
CA TYR A 321 -3.85 -15.66 -22.81
C TYR A 321 -3.61 -14.43 -21.94
N GLN A 322 -4.01 -13.23 -22.37
CA GLN A 322 -4.02 -12.06 -21.47
C GLN A 322 -4.87 -12.34 -20.21
N GLU A 323 -6.06 -12.91 -20.36
CA GLU A 323 -6.92 -13.31 -19.25
C GLU A 323 -6.29 -14.43 -18.40
N ARG A 324 -5.65 -15.42 -19.04
CA ARG A 324 -4.93 -16.49 -18.32
C ARG A 324 -3.80 -15.96 -17.47
N PHE A 325 -3.08 -14.94 -17.91
CA PHE A 325 -2.03 -14.27 -17.13
C PHE A 325 -2.57 -13.25 -16.12
N GLY A 326 -3.89 -13.06 -16.04
CA GLY A 326 -4.56 -12.20 -15.06
C GLY A 326 -4.65 -10.73 -15.47
N PHE A 327 -4.34 -10.40 -16.73
CA PHE A 327 -4.49 -9.01 -17.21
C PHE A 327 -5.96 -8.64 -17.40
N GLY A 328 -6.33 -7.38 -17.09
CA GLY A 328 -7.69 -6.90 -17.17
C GLY A 328 -8.61 -7.31 -16.01
N THR A 329 -8.10 -8.07 -15.02
CA THR A 329 -8.83 -8.49 -13.83
C THR A 329 -8.05 -8.17 -12.57
N LYS A 330 -8.74 -7.90 -11.46
CA LYS A 330 -8.06 -7.76 -10.16
C LYS A 330 -7.39 -9.08 -9.79
N THR A 331 -6.20 -9.00 -9.19
CA THR A 331 -5.43 -10.17 -8.78
C THR A 331 -5.97 -10.82 -7.51
N GLY A 332 -6.76 -10.09 -6.72
CA GLY A 332 -7.24 -10.51 -5.42
C GLY A 332 -6.24 -10.26 -4.29
N ILE A 333 -5.20 -9.43 -4.52
CA ILE A 333 -4.30 -9.04 -3.43
C ILE A 333 -5.10 -8.50 -2.24
N ASP A 334 -4.70 -8.88 -1.05
CA ASP A 334 -5.34 -8.53 0.22
C ASP A 334 -5.08 -7.06 0.66
N LEU A 335 -5.08 -6.15 -0.31
CA LEU A 335 -4.98 -4.69 -0.14
C LEU A 335 -6.14 -3.98 -0.83
N PRO A 336 -6.58 -2.80 -0.33
CA PRO A 336 -7.68 -2.07 -0.93
C PRO A 336 -7.28 -1.34 -2.21
N ASN A 337 -8.28 -0.92 -2.99
CA ASN A 337 -8.14 -0.02 -4.14
C ASN A 337 -7.33 -0.55 -5.33
N GLU A 338 -7.24 -1.88 -5.52
CA GLU A 338 -6.60 -2.45 -6.70
C GLU A 338 -7.34 -2.04 -7.98
N THR A 339 -6.59 -1.51 -8.98
CA THR A 339 -7.09 -1.28 -10.34
C THR A 339 -6.96 -2.54 -11.19
N ARG A 340 -7.83 -2.71 -12.17
CA ARG A 340 -7.76 -3.86 -13.08
C ARG A 340 -7.03 -3.59 -14.40
N GLY A 341 -6.61 -2.32 -14.65
CA GLY A 341 -6.09 -1.94 -15.95
C GLY A 341 -7.13 -1.98 -17.07
N LEU A 342 -6.67 -1.87 -18.30
CA LEU A 342 -7.50 -1.88 -19.51
C LEU A 342 -6.95 -2.89 -20.51
N VAL A 343 -7.76 -3.83 -20.96
CA VAL A 343 -7.45 -4.77 -22.05
C VAL A 343 -8.56 -4.74 -23.08
N TYR A 344 -8.23 -5.06 -24.33
CA TYR A 344 -9.20 -5.09 -25.43
C TYR A 344 -9.86 -6.48 -25.54
N GLY A 345 -11.06 -6.50 -26.10
CA GLY A 345 -11.78 -7.74 -26.44
C GLY A 345 -11.29 -8.42 -27.71
N THR A 346 -11.92 -9.56 -28.04
CA THR A 346 -11.58 -10.38 -29.22
C THR A 346 -11.91 -9.72 -30.57
N ASP A 347 -12.59 -8.59 -30.53
CA ASP A 347 -12.97 -7.73 -31.68
C ASP A 347 -11.90 -6.66 -32.00
N MET A 348 -10.76 -6.66 -31.28
CA MET A 348 -9.67 -5.71 -31.54
C MET A 348 -9.19 -5.78 -32.99
N GLY A 349 -8.90 -4.62 -33.56
CA GLY A 349 -8.34 -4.48 -34.91
C GLY A 349 -6.91 -5.04 -35.01
N SER A 350 -6.46 -5.27 -36.26
CA SER A 350 -5.13 -5.83 -36.51
C SER A 350 -3.98 -4.94 -36.00
N SER A 351 -4.11 -3.62 -36.10
CA SER A 351 -3.13 -2.67 -35.57
C SER A 351 -3.06 -2.72 -34.04
N THR A 352 -4.20 -2.81 -33.35
CA THR A 352 -4.28 -2.96 -31.90
C THR A 352 -3.64 -4.29 -31.45
N LEU A 353 -3.94 -5.39 -32.15
CA LEU A 353 -3.32 -6.70 -31.87
C LEU A 353 -1.79 -6.64 -32.03
N ALA A 354 -1.31 -5.97 -33.10
CA ALA A 354 0.11 -5.81 -33.35
C ALA A 354 0.80 -5.04 -32.22
N THR A 355 0.24 -3.91 -31.78
CA THR A 355 0.82 -3.12 -30.67
C THR A 355 0.69 -3.83 -29.32
N ASN A 356 -0.42 -4.49 -29.05
CA ASN A 356 -0.60 -5.31 -27.85
C ASN A 356 0.44 -6.43 -27.74
N SER A 357 0.87 -7.01 -28.90
CA SER A 357 1.84 -8.11 -28.89
C SER A 357 3.21 -7.72 -28.30
N PHE A 358 3.57 -6.45 -28.28
CA PHE A 358 4.78 -5.94 -27.66
C PHE A 358 4.54 -4.99 -26.48
N GLY A 359 3.28 -4.93 -25.99
CA GLY A 359 2.94 -4.31 -24.71
C GLY A 359 2.46 -2.87 -24.76
N GLN A 360 1.98 -2.40 -25.91
CA GLN A 360 1.37 -1.08 -26.08
C GLN A 360 -0.13 -1.17 -26.29
N ASN A 361 -0.86 -0.07 -26.06
CA ASN A 361 -2.32 0.05 -26.19
C ASN A 361 -3.15 -0.83 -25.22
N PHE A 362 -2.55 -1.34 -24.15
CA PHE A 362 -3.29 -1.90 -23.01
C PHE A 362 -2.55 -1.57 -21.72
N THR A 363 -3.26 -1.55 -20.60
CA THR A 363 -2.65 -1.20 -19.32
C THR A 363 -2.84 -2.31 -18.28
N VAL A 364 -1.84 -2.44 -17.42
CA VAL A 364 -1.82 -3.35 -16.27
C VAL A 364 -1.27 -2.62 -15.05
N ASN A 365 -1.62 -3.07 -13.84
CA ASN A 365 -0.92 -2.63 -12.64
C ASN A 365 0.33 -3.49 -12.37
N MET A 366 1.17 -3.07 -11.43
CA MET A 366 2.42 -3.79 -11.14
C MET A 366 2.16 -5.16 -10.53
N ILE A 367 1.09 -5.36 -9.76
CA ILE A 367 0.77 -6.65 -9.15
C ILE A 367 0.28 -7.65 -10.19
N GLN A 368 -0.51 -7.23 -11.17
CA GLN A 368 -0.87 -8.08 -12.31
C GLN A 368 0.38 -8.53 -13.06
N MET A 369 1.31 -7.59 -13.33
CA MET A 369 2.57 -7.92 -14.02
C MET A 369 3.42 -8.89 -13.21
N VAL A 370 3.61 -8.65 -11.90
CA VAL A 370 4.41 -9.50 -11.02
C VAL A 370 3.80 -10.90 -10.89
N SER A 371 2.48 -11.01 -10.72
CA SER A 371 1.79 -12.31 -10.58
C SER A 371 1.80 -13.10 -11.90
N GLY A 372 1.51 -12.43 -13.01
CA GLY A 372 1.62 -13.02 -14.33
C GLY A 372 3.06 -13.49 -14.64
N PHE A 373 4.06 -12.63 -14.37
CA PHE A 373 5.47 -12.95 -14.60
C PHE A 373 5.96 -14.09 -13.70
N SER A 374 5.49 -14.14 -12.45
CA SER A 374 5.75 -15.26 -11.55
C SER A 374 5.28 -16.59 -12.15
N SER A 375 4.10 -16.59 -12.77
CA SER A 375 3.58 -17.80 -13.43
C SER A 375 4.39 -18.22 -14.67
N LEU A 376 5.04 -17.26 -15.37
CA LEU A 376 5.92 -17.59 -16.48
C LEU A 376 7.16 -18.39 -16.05
N ILE A 377 7.64 -18.18 -14.82
CA ILE A 377 8.96 -18.71 -14.38
C ILE A 377 8.89 -19.82 -13.34
N ASN A 378 7.71 -20.13 -12.79
CA ASN A 378 7.53 -21.12 -11.71
C ASN A 378 6.92 -22.45 -12.17
N GLY A 379 6.84 -22.71 -13.48
CA GLY A 379 6.21 -23.90 -14.04
C GLY A 379 4.74 -23.68 -14.49
N GLY A 380 4.30 -22.44 -14.58
CA GLY A 380 2.97 -22.07 -15.06
C GLY A 380 1.93 -21.83 -13.96
N TYR A 381 2.29 -21.85 -12.71
CA TYR A 381 1.37 -21.75 -11.60
C TYR A 381 1.08 -20.29 -11.24
N TYR A 382 -0.16 -19.81 -11.38
CA TYR A 382 -0.59 -18.48 -10.99
C TYR A 382 -1.14 -18.53 -9.56
N TYR A 383 -0.39 -17.98 -8.62
CA TYR A 383 -0.80 -17.85 -7.22
C TYR A 383 -1.45 -16.49 -6.98
N GLU A 384 -2.46 -16.45 -6.12
CA GLU A 384 -3.03 -15.22 -5.60
C GLU A 384 -1.96 -14.46 -4.78
N PRO A 385 -1.67 -13.19 -5.14
CA PRO A 385 -0.70 -12.39 -4.38
C PRO A 385 -1.25 -12.01 -3.02
N ARG A 386 -0.40 -12.00 -1.99
CA ARG A 386 -0.81 -11.63 -0.64
C ARG A 386 0.32 -10.96 0.15
N VAL A 387 -0.07 -10.12 1.10
CA VAL A 387 0.83 -9.44 2.03
C VAL A 387 0.68 -9.93 3.48
N VAL A 388 -0.37 -10.71 3.78
CA VAL A 388 -0.60 -11.30 5.10
C VAL A 388 -0.44 -12.82 5.07
N LYS A 389 0.26 -13.36 6.08
CA LYS A 389 0.42 -14.81 6.30
C LYS A 389 -0.57 -15.33 7.33
N GLN A 390 -0.69 -14.64 8.45
CA GLN A 390 -1.47 -15.12 9.59
C GLN A 390 -2.11 -13.97 10.34
N VAL A 391 -3.21 -14.28 10.99
CA VAL A 391 -3.81 -13.50 12.07
C VAL A 391 -3.64 -14.32 13.35
N VAL A 392 -3.10 -13.71 14.40
CA VAL A 392 -2.91 -14.34 15.69
C VAL A 392 -3.48 -13.43 16.80
N THR A 393 -3.93 -14.01 17.90
CA THR A 393 -4.39 -13.25 19.07
C THR A 393 -3.23 -12.50 19.75
N SER A 394 -3.52 -11.63 20.71
CA SER A 394 -2.51 -10.91 21.49
C SER A 394 -1.52 -11.85 22.23
N ASP A 395 -1.94 -13.07 22.58
CA ASP A 395 -1.12 -14.15 23.15
C ASP A 395 -0.54 -15.13 22.12
N ASN A 396 -0.52 -14.74 20.82
CA ASN A 396 0.04 -15.48 19.70
C ASN A 396 -0.66 -16.81 19.35
N GLN A 397 -1.91 -17.00 19.71
CA GLN A 397 -2.69 -18.14 19.25
C GLN A 397 -3.19 -17.88 17.82
N LEU A 398 -3.16 -18.92 16.98
CA LEU A 398 -3.56 -18.81 15.58
C LEU A 398 -5.09 -18.60 15.46
N VAL A 399 -5.50 -17.46 14.90
CA VAL A 399 -6.88 -17.14 14.55
C VAL A 399 -7.15 -17.55 13.10
N LYS A 400 -6.27 -17.17 12.17
CA LYS A 400 -6.42 -17.47 10.76
C LYS A 400 -5.06 -17.65 10.07
N ASN A 401 -4.96 -18.65 9.22
CA ASN A 401 -3.77 -18.89 8.41
C ASN A 401 -4.11 -18.73 6.93
N TYR A 402 -3.35 -17.87 6.24
CA TYR A 402 -3.49 -17.66 4.80
C TYR A 402 -2.41 -18.48 4.08
N SER A 403 -2.78 -19.67 3.63
CA SER A 403 -1.92 -20.52 2.80
C SER A 403 -1.85 -19.99 1.37
N LYS A 404 -0.88 -20.48 0.60
CA LYS A 404 -0.80 -20.17 -0.83
C LYS A 404 -2.05 -20.68 -1.56
N THR A 405 -2.66 -19.80 -2.35
CA THR A 405 -3.84 -20.13 -3.17
C THR A 405 -3.42 -20.25 -4.64
N LEU A 406 -3.47 -21.45 -5.17
CA LEU A 406 -3.31 -21.67 -6.61
C LEU A 406 -4.61 -21.31 -7.31
N VAL A 407 -4.60 -20.26 -8.11
CA VAL A 407 -5.77 -19.81 -8.87
C VAL A 407 -5.94 -20.61 -10.16
N LYS A 408 -4.86 -20.79 -10.90
CA LYS A 408 -4.88 -21.48 -12.22
C LYS A 408 -3.46 -21.84 -12.67
N GLN A 409 -3.39 -22.74 -13.66
CA GLN A 409 -2.18 -22.95 -14.44
C GLN A 409 -2.28 -22.15 -15.75
N THR A 410 -1.30 -21.29 -16.00
CA THR A 410 -1.28 -20.38 -17.16
C THR A 410 -0.65 -21.03 -18.39
N ILE A 411 0.45 -21.74 -18.19
CA ILE A 411 1.25 -22.42 -19.22
C ILE A 411 1.77 -23.76 -18.71
N THR A 412 2.31 -24.57 -19.59
CA THR A 412 2.99 -25.83 -19.24
C THR A 412 4.37 -25.55 -18.61
N LYS A 413 4.89 -26.54 -17.90
CA LYS A 413 6.26 -26.46 -17.36
C LYS A 413 7.30 -26.33 -18.48
N GLU A 414 7.09 -27.00 -19.62
CA GLU A 414 7.98 -26.93 -20.78
C GLU A 414 8.09 -25.49 -21.31
N THR A 415 6.95 -24.83 -21.49
CA THR A 415 6.91 -23.41 -21.90
C THR A 415 7.60 -22.52 -20.87
N SER A 416 7.32 -22.72 -19.57
CA SER A 416 7.96 -21.97 -18.49
C SER A 416 9.49 -22.11 -18.51
N ASP A 417 10.00 -23.33 -18.71
CA ASP A 417 11.45 -23.58 -18.78
C ASP A 417 12.07 -22.87 -19.99
N TYR A 418 11.40 -22.90 -21.15
CA TYR A 418 11.86 -22.17 -22.33
C TYR A 418 11.85 -20.63 -22.12
N ILE A 419 10.81 -20.09 -21.52
CA ILE A 419 10.75 -18.66 -21.21
C ILE A 419 11.89 -18.25 -20.26
N LYS A 420 12.21 -19.06 -19.25
CA LYS A 420 13.37 -18.79 -18.37
C LYS A 420 14.70 -18.73 -19.14
N GLU A 421 14.89 -19.62 -20.13
CA GLU A 421 16.06 -19.58 -21.01
C GLU A 421 16.11 -18.27 -21.83
N CYS A 422 14.97 -17.85 -22.40
CA CYS A 422 14.84 -16.60 -23.11
C CYS A 422 15.13 -15.37 -22.21
N LEU A 423 14.56 -15.36 -20.99
CA LEU A 423 14.78 -14.27 -20.02
C LEU A 423 16.24 -14.21 -19.54
N ARG A 424 16.90 -15.36 -19.42
CA ARG A 424 18.34 -15.40 -19.10
C ARG A 424 19.15 -14.76 -20.22
N SER A 425 18.85 -15.04 -21.51
CA SER A 425 19.58 -14.47 -22.62
C SER A 425 19.46 -12.94 -22.70
N VAL A 426 18.39 -12.33 -22.18
CA VAL A 426 18.29 -10.87 -22.06
C VAL A 426 19.42 -10.29 -21.21
N VAL A 427 19.81 -11.02 -20.15
CA VAL A 427 20.86 -10.56 -19.21
C VAL A 427 22.25 -10.99 -19.68
N THR A 428 22.41 -12.17 -20.31
CA THR A 428 23.72 -12.65 -20.76
C THR A 428 24.16 -12.01 -22.08
N ASP A 429 23.23 -11.82 -23.02
CA ASP A 429 23.56 -11.48 -24.42
C ASP A 429 22.74 -10.28 -24.95
N GLY A 430 21.79 -9.75 -24.20
CA GLY A 430 20.81 -8.79 -24.69
C GLY A 430 20.75 -7.47 -23.93
N THR A 431 19.60 -6.82 -24.03
CA THR A 431 19.31 -5.47 -23.52
C THR A 431 19.37 -5.31 -22.00
N GLY A 432 19.42 -6.40 -21.24
CA GLY A 432 19.44 -6.43 -19.76
C GLY A 432 20.79 -6.71 -19.12
N SER A 433 21.90 -6.63 -19.86
CA SER A 433 23.25 -7.01 -19.39
C SER A 433 23.69 -6.30 -18.11
N THR A 434 23.23 -5.08 -17.85
CA THR A 434 23.51 -4.34 -16.61
C THR A 434 22.90 -4.97 -15.35
N ALA A 435 21.97 -5.92 -15.48
CA ALA A 435 21.36 -6.66 -14.37
C ALA A 435 22.16 -7.91 -13.97
N ALA A 436 23.26 -8.23 -14.65
CA ALA A 436 24.10 -9.37 -14.32
C ALA A 436 24.76 -9.22 -12.95
N ILE A 437 24.68 -10.27 -12.13
CA ILE A 437 25.28 -10.31 -10.79
C ILE A 437 26.19 -11.53 -10.72
N SER A 438 27.47 -11.33 -10.39
CA SER A 438 28.44 -12.42 -10.24
C SER A 438 27.98 -13.43 -9.17
N GLY A 439 28.04 -14.72 -9.50
CA GLY A 439 27.60 -15.81 -8.60
C GLY A 439 26.10 -16.09 -8.63
N TYR A 440 25.29 -15.32 -9.36
CA TYR A 440 23.85 -15.54 -9.48
C TYR A 440 23.40 -15.76 -10.92
N THR A 441 22.38 -16.60 -11.10
CA THR A 441 21.67 -16.71 -12.38
C THR A 441 20.54 -15.70 -12.40
N VAL A 442 20.65 -14.69 -13.23
CA VAL A 442 19.64 -13.62 -13.38
C VAL A 442 18.98 -13.75 -14.76
N GLY A 443 17.68 -13.64 -14.78
CA GLY A 443 16.88 -13.49 -16.00
C GLY A 443 15.94 -12.28 -15.83
N GLY A 444 15.60 -11.62 -16.92
CA GLY A 444 14.74 -10.44 -16.84
C GLY A 444 14.24 -9.97 -18.21
N LYS A 445 13.46 -8.89 -18.19
CA LYS A 445 13.05 -8.21 -19.41
C LYS A 445 13.02 -6.71 -19.18
N THR A 446 13.69 -5.95 -20.02
CA THR A 446 13.60 -4.49 -20.06
C THR A 446 12.27 -4.06 -20.69
N GLY A 447 11.70 -2.95 -20.21
CA GLY A 447 10.50 -2.35 -20.77
C GLY A 447 10.66 -0.86 -20.98
N THR A 448 9.95 -0.30 -21.94
CA THR A 448 9.77 1.14 -22.12
C THR A 448 8.29 1.41 -22.12
N CYS A 449 7.80 2.16 -21.15
CA CYS A 449 6.44 2.68 -21.13
C CYS A 449 6.42 3.98 -21.94
N LEU A 450 5.53 4.08 -22.91
CA LEU A 450 5.25 5.35 -23.56
C LEU A 450 4.24 6.08 -22.67
N LEU A 451 4.71 7.10 -21.95
CA LEU A 451 3.82 8.03 -21.28
C LEU A 451 3.14 8.87 -22.35
N TYR A 452 1.87 8.58 -22.62
CA TYR A 452 1.03 9.57 -23.30
C TYR A 452 0.84 10.71 -22.30
N THR A 453 1.42 11.86 -22.59
CA THR A 453 1.16 13.08 -21.84
C THR A 453 -0.25 13.54 -22.22
N SER A 454 -1.25 13.11 -21.45
CA SER A 454 -2.56 13.76 -21.44
C SER A 454 -2.49 15.21 -20.91
N ASP A 455 -1.31 15.63 -20.46
CA ASP A 455 -1.04 16.96 -19.90
C ASP A 455 -0.63 17.99 -20.97
N ALA A 456 -0.66 17.64 -22.26
CA ALA A 456 -0.40 18.59 -23.34
C ALA A 456 -1.62 19.47 -23.73
N ALA A 457 -2.71 19.38 -22.97
CA ALA A 457 -3.94 20.16 -23.22
C ALA A 457 -4.19 21.29 -22.21
N ASP A 458 -3.30 21.48 -21.22
CA ASP A 458 -3.43 22.51 -20.16
C ASP A 458 -2.20 23.48 -20.11
N GLU A 459 -1.52 23.73 -21.23
CA GLU A 459 -0.65 24.89 -21.42
C GLU A 459 -1.23 25.87 -22.43
#